data_1a23e85907226c0ae4b545dc1e9d2f7a
#
_entry.id   1a23e85907226c0ae4b545dc1e9d2f7a
#
_cell.length_a   1.000
_cell.length_b   1.000
_cell.length_c   1.000
_cell.angle_alpha   90.00
_cell.angle_beta   90.00
_cell.angle_gamma   90.00
#
_symmetry.space_group_name_H-M   'P 1'
#
loop_
_entity.id
_entity.type
_entity.pdbx_description
1 polymer ?
#
loop_
_entity_poly.entity_id
_entity_poly.type
_entity_poly.pdbx_seq_one_letter_code
_entity_poly.pdbx_strand_id
1 'polypeptide(L)'
;MADETNRNVNEQPQAQDMGELLRIRRDKLKVLQEEGRDPFTITRFDVTHHTQDIKDNFDAMEGQAVSVAGRLMSKRGMGKVSFCDLQDKTGRIQIYARKDEMDEDNYNHFKKYDIGDIVGVKGEVFRTQRGEMSVRAHDITLLSKSLRPLPEKFHGLTDKEIRYRQRYVDLIMNPESKRNFEIRSQFVAFLRRYLDGLGFMEVETPVLSPIAGGANARPFITHHNAQDIDMYMRIATELHLKRLIVGGLERVYEVGRIFRNEGMDTKHNPEFTTCELYQAYTNLDGMMDILEGILTGAAKEILGTYHVQWLGHDIDLTPSWQRVTMADVVKNVTGADFMACIGDADKGVELAKSVGVDMDGVAHTWGNALYETFDQKVEETLIQPTFITMYPVEVSPLAKRSPTQPELTERYEMFICGCEMGNAFSELNDPIDQYERFKAQAAKRANGDEEADMMDEDFVMALEYGMPPTGGLGFGIDRCAMMLCGTDSIRDVILFPTMKPLDN
;
A
#
# COMPACT_ATOMS: atom_id res chain seq x y z
N MET A 1 18.44 23.67 -50.42
CA MET A 1 18.63 24.86 -49.56
C MET A 1 17.67 24.73 -48.39
N ALA A 2 18.23 24.96 -47.24
CA ALA A 2 17.66 24.98 -45.89
C ALA A 2 17.48 23.63 -45.21
N ASP A 3 18.46 23.36 -44.52
CA ASP A 3 18.80 22.54 -43.37
C ASP A 3 17.99 23.01 -42.13
N GLU A 4 17.20 22.20 -41.54
CA GLU A 4 16.60 22.44 -40.20
C GLU A 4 17.08 21.36 -39.24
N THR A 5 18.09 21.74 -38.54
CA THR A 5 18.65 21.06 -37.36
C THR A 5 17.60 20.95 -36.25
N ASN A 6 17.08 19.75 -36.09
CA ASN A 6 16.24 19.32 -34.92
C ASN A 6 17.18 19.15 -33.72
N ARG A 7 17.26 20.12 -32.81
CA ARG A 7 17.96 20.00 -31.53
C ARG A 7 17.09 19.20 -30.57
N ASN A 8 17.47 17.95 -30.37
CA ASN A 8 17.00 17.14 -29.24
C ASN A 8 17.50 17.77 -27.93
N VAL A 9 16.59 18.40 -27.17
CA VAL A 9 16.85 18.90 -25.82
C VAL A 9 16.35 17.86 -24.84
N ASN A 10 17.12 16.81 -24.62
CA ASN A 10 16.97 15.85 -23.52
C ASN A 10 18.35 15.31 -23.14
N GLU A 11 19.20 16.19 -22.61
CA GLU A 11 20.43 15.75 -21.98
C GLU A 11 20.32 15.92 -20.47
N GLN A 12 20.27 14.78 -19.76
CA GLN A 12 20.62 14.74 -18.34
C GLN A 12 22.02 15.32 -18.17
N PRO A 13 22.34 16.05 -17.07
CA PRO A 13 23.67 16.56 -16.83
C PRO A 13 24.71 15.45 -17.01
N GLN A 14 25.67 15.63 -17.87
CA GLN A 14 26.66 14.61 -18.20
C GLN A 14 27.36 14.12 -16.94
N ALA A 15 27.68 12.83 -16.86
CA ALA A 15 28.30 12.20 -15.69
C ALA A 15 29.56 12.95 -15.16
N GLN A 16 30.25 13.66 -16.03
CA GLN A 16 31.41 14.54 -15.69
C GLN A 16 30.98 15.75 -14.85
N ASP A 17 29.85 16.42 -15.17
CA ASP A 17 29.33 17.57 -14.42
C ASP A 17 28.87 17.17 -13.03
N MET A 18 28.25 15.99 -12.92
CA MET A 18 27.81 15.43 -11.61
C MET A 18 29.00 15.17 -10.70
N GLY A 19 30.08 14.57 -11.23
CA GLY A 19 31.33 14.33 -10.48
C GLY A 19 31.95 15.61 -9.93
N GLU A 20 31.94 16.67 -10.70
CA GLU A 20 32.45 17.98 -10.29
C GLU A 20 31.58 18.62 -9.19
N LEU A 21 30.26 18.60 -9.31
CA LEU A 21 29.34 19.11 -8.30
C LEU A 21 29.48 18.36 -6.96
N LEU A 22 29.65 17.04 -7.01
CA LEU A 22 29.89 16.23 -5.80
C LEU A 22 31.20 16.61 -5.12
N ARG A 23 32.27 16.87 -5.89
CA ARG A 23 33.56 17.34 -5.37
C ARG A 23 33.42 18.69 -4.71
N ILE A 24 32.86 19.69 -5.42
CA ILE A 24 32.66 21.04 -4.89
C ILE A 24 31.89 21.01 -3.54
N ARG A 25 30.85 20.21 -3.41
CA ARG A 25 30.07 20.11 -2.16
C ARG A 25 30.86 19.48 -1.02
N ARG A 26 31.71 18.48 -1.31
CA ARG A 26 32.63 17.89 -0.34
C ARG A 26 33.70 18.88 0.11
N ASP A 27 34.26 19.64 -0.82
CA ASP A 27 35.25 20.69 -0.52
C ASP A 27 34.64 21.78 0.37
N LYS A 28 33.39 22.20 0.11
CA LYS A 28 32.68 23.14 0.99
C LYS A 28 32.47 22.56 2.39
N LEU A 29 32.13 21.28 2.52
CA LEU A 29 32.00 20.60 3.82
C LEU A 29 33.34 20.62 4.56
N LYS A 30 34.44 20.28 3.87
CA LYS A 30 35.76 20.26 4.47
C LYS A 30 36.16 21.65 5.03
N VAL A 31 35.88 22.73 4.29
CA VAL A 31 36.09 24.10 4.76
C VAL A 31 35.28 24.38 6.03
N LEU A 32 34.02 23.99 6.07
CA LEU A 32 33.17 24.16 7.28
C LEU A 32 33.72 23.39 8.47
N GLN A 33 34.27 22.19 8.26
CA GLN A 33 34.91 21.37 9.31
C GLN A 33 36.19 22.03 9.83
N GLU A 34 37.02 22.55 8.94
CA GLU A 34 38.27 23.26 9.28
C GLU A 34 38.00 24.57 10.06
N GLU A 35 36.86 25.23 9.78
CA GLU A 35 36.37 26.42 10.49
C GLU A 35 35.66 26.10 11.81
N GLY A 36 35.57 24.84 12.21
CA GLY A 36 34.87 24.39 13.42
C GLY A 36 33.34 24.49 13.35
N ARG A 37 32.79 24.53 12.12
CA ARG A 37 31.35 24.64 11.82
C ARG A 37 30.80 23.35 11.20
N ASP A 38 31.31 22.19 11.62
CA ASP A 38 30.86 20.90 11.10
C ASP A 38 29.37 20.67 11.43
N PRO A 39 28.46 20.65 10.43
CA PRO A 39 27.04 20.46 10.68
C PRO A 39 26.72 19.09 11.26
N PHE A 40 27.57 18.08 11.03
CA PHE A 40 27.34 16.71 11.49
C PHE A 40 27.65 16.49 12.97
N THR A 41 28.18 17.50 13.64
CA THR A 41 28.36 17.51 15.11
C THR A 41 27.12 17.99 15.85
N ILE A 42 26.16 18.59 15.15
CA ILE A 42 24.91 19.11 15.76
C ILE A 42 23.95 17.94 15.97
N THR A 43 23.64 17.67 17.24
CA THR A 43 22.77 16.54 17.61
C THR A 43 21.31 16.92 17.84
N ARG A 44 21.01 18.24 18.02
CA ARG A 44 19.67 18.73 18.28
C ARG A 44 19.48 20.15 17.77
N PHE A 45 18.29 20.45 17.28
CA PHE A 45 17.82 21.79 17.00
C PHE A 45 16.36 21.91 17.47
N ASP A 46 16.04 22.93 18.24
CA ASP A 46 14.71 23.10 18.82
C ASP A 46 13.78 23.79 17.81
N VAL A 47 12.82 23.05 17.28
CA VAL A 47 11.77 23.54 16.38
C VAL A 47 10.53 23.88 17.20
N THR A 48 10.02 25.09 17.06
CA THR A 48 8.81 25.53 17.75
C THR A 48 7.54 25.40 16.90
N HIS A 49 7.66 25.60 15.59
CA HIS A 49 6.54 25.58 14.64
C HIS A 49 6.93 24.93 13.33
N HIS A 50 5.94 24.37 12.64
CA HIS A 50 6.09 23.92 11.27
C HIS A 50 5.58 24.98 10.28
N THR A 51 5.99 24.88 9.01
CA THR A 51 5.72 25.89 7.99
C THR A 51 4.24 26.10 7.75
N GLN A 52 3.41 25.05 7.80
CA GLN A 52 1.97 25.17 7.61
C GLN A 52 1.28 25.77 8.85
N ASP A 53 1.74 25.43 10.04
CA ASP A 53 1.20 26.01 11.28
C ASP A 53 1.30 27.55 11.28
N ILE A 54 2.44 28.07 10.77
CA ILE A 54 2.67 29.52 10.63
C ILE A 54 1.71 30.10 9.59
N LYS A 55 1.49 29.45 8.47
CA LYS A 55 0.60 29.94 7.41
C LYS A 55 -0.87 29.96 7.85
N ASP A 56 -1.32 28.89 8.49
CA ASP A 56 -2.69 28.72 8.93
C ASP A 56 -3.07 29.70 10.05
N ASN A 57 -2.09 30.09 10.88
CA ASN A 57 -2.28 30.98 12.01
C ASN A 57 -1.57 32.35 11.82
N PHE A 58 -1.28 32.74 10.57
CA PHE A 58 -0.40 33.84 10.25
C PHE A 58 -0.76 35.15 10.98
N ASP A 59 -2.01 35.58 10.93
CA ASP A 59 -2.45 36.84 11.50
C ASP A 59 -2.25 36.91 13.04
N ALA A 60 -2.31 35.76 13.71
CA ALA A 60 -2.03 35.65 15.14
C ALA A 60 -0.53 35.56 15.44
N MET A 61 0.26 35.11 14.45
CA MET A 61 1.69 34.87 14.62
C MET A 61 2.59 35.97 14.05
N GLU A 62 2.03 36.95 13.31
CA GLU A 62 2.82 38.05 12.77
C GLU A 62 3.52 38.83 13.90
N GLY A 63 4.85 39.00 13.78
CA GLY A 63 5.70 39.59 14.82
C GLY A 63 6.18 38.61 15.89
N GLN A 64 5.73 37.36 15.90
CA GLN A 64 6.19 36.36 16.86
C GLN A 64 7.52 35.74 16.47
N ALA A 65 8.34 35.47 17.47
CA ALA A 65 9.60 34.73 17.31
C ALA A 65 9.30 33.24 17.10
N VAL A 66 9.90 32.66 16.06
CA VAL A 66 9.80 31.22 15.71
C VAL A 66 11.14 30.60 15.44
N SER A 67 11.21 29.29 15.63
CA SER A 67 12.33 28.45 15.25
C SER A 67 11.78 27.33 14.35
N VAL A 68 12.23 27.32 13.09
CA VAL A 68 11.79 26.34 12.05
C VAL A 68 13.00 25.63 11.48
N ALA A 69 12.84 24.39 11.03
CA ALA A 69 13.89 23.64 10.39
C ALA A 69 13.36 22.92 9.15
N GLY A 70 14.20 22.79 8.12
CA GLY A 70 13.81 22.13 6.90
C GLY A 70 14.90 22.18 5.83
N ARG A 71 14.54 21.73 4.64
CA ARG A 71 15.42 21.68 3.47
C ARG A 71 15.32 22.95 2.63
N LEU A 72 16.46 23.49 2.21
CA LEU A 72 16.52 24.59 1.26
C LEU A 72 16.13 24.09 -0.14
N MET A 73 14.99 24.55 -0.65
CA MET A 73 14.47 24.16 -1.97
C MET A 73 14.71 25.19 -3.06
N SER A 74 14.93 26.44 -2.68
CA SER A 74 15.35 27.52 -3.58
C SER A 74 16.20 28.54 -2.82
N LYS A 75 17.00 29.29 -3.55
CA LYS A 75 17.76 30.40 -2.99
C LYS A 75 18.02 31.45 -4.04
N ARG A 76 17.72 32.69 -3.72
CA ARG A 76 17.92 33.87 -4.58
C ARG A 76 18.58 34.99 -3.78
N GLY A 77 19.72 35.48 -4.22
CA GLY A 77 20.40 36.59 -3.58
C GLY A 77 20.21 37.89 -4.39
N MET A 78 19.94 38.99 -3.69
CA MET A 78 19.83 40.33 -4.26
C MET A 78 20.63 41.31 -3.37
N GLY A 79 21.94 41.43 -3.67
CA GLY A 79 22.83 42.32 -2.91
C GLY A 79 22.99 41.91 -1.44
N LYS A 80 22.42 42.71 -0.51
CA LYS A 80 22.44 42.46 0.94
C LYS A 80 21.30 41.59 1.45
N VAL A 81 20.41 41.13 0.55
CA VAL A 81 19.22 40.37 0.89
C VAL A 81 19.26 39.03 0.16
N SER A 82 18.82 37.97 0.83
CA SER A 82 18.63 36.66 0.26
C SER A 82 17.24 36.12 0.62
N PHE A 83 16.58 35.49 -0.34
CA PHE A 83 15.34 34.77 -0.15
C PHE A 83 15.60 33.29 -0.40
N CYS A 84 15.03 32.42 0.41
CA CYS A 84 15.01 30.98 0.14
C CYS A 84 13.69 30.36 0.56
N ASP A 85 13.33 29.24 -0.08
CA ASP A 85 12.19 28.45 0.33
C ASP A 85 12.69 27.31 1.23
N LEU A 86 12.16 27.26 2.45
CA LEU A 86 12.39 26.20 3.41
C LEU A 86 11.22 25.21 3.34
N GLN A 87 11.52 23.93 3.10
CA GLN A 87 10.54 22.85 3.09
C GLN A 87 10.71 21.97 4.32
N ASP A 88 9.63 21.80 5.08
CA ASP A 88 9.56 20.83 6.17
C ASP A 88 8.54 19.71 5.88
N LYS A 89 8.11 18.98 6.91
CA LYS A 89 7.14 17.88 6.77
C LYS A 89 5.74 18.36 6.35
N THR A 90 5.37 19.62 6.62
CA THR A 90 4.03 20.16 6.43
C THR A 90 3.88 21.03 5.18
N GLY A 91 4.98 21.60 4.69
CA GLY A 91 4.92 22.47 3.51
C GLY A 91 6.18 23.28 3.28
N ARG A 92 6.00 24.47 2.71
CA ARG A 92 7.11 25.40 2.41
C ARG A 92 6.78 26.78 2.95
N ILE A 93 7.81 27.49 3.44
CA ILE A 93 7.72 28.92 3.80
C ILE A 93 8.92 29.66 3.24
N GLN A 94 8.72 30.93 2.89
CA GLN A 94 9.81 31.79 2.47
C GLN A 94 10.62 32.27 3.69
N ILE A 95 11.93 32.17 3.58
CA ILE A 95 12.88 32.75 4.55
C ILE A 95 13.49 33.99 3.92
N TYR A 96 13.43 35.09 4.65
CA TYR A 96 14.04 36.36 4.32
C TYR A 96 15.27 36.56 5.20
N ALA A 97 16.45 36.58 4.59
CA ALA A 97 17.73 36.78 5.27
C ALA A 97 18.37 38.07 4.81
N ARG A 98 18.70 38.96 5.73
CA ARG A 98 19.28 40.26 5.44
C ARG A 98 20.58 40.45 6.25
N LYS A 99 21.64 40.94 5.57
CA LYS A 99 23.00 41.06 6.13
C LYS A 99 23.04 41.91 7.41
N ASP A 100 22.24 42.97 7.48
CA ASP A 100 22.18 43.93 8.61
C ASP A 100 21.22 43.52 9.73
N GLU A 101 20.47 42.40 9.55
CA GLU A 101 19.58 41.81 10.56
C GLU A 101 20.09 40.50 11.15
N MET A 102 21.22 40.01 10.60
CA MET A 102 21.91 38.79 11.06
C MET A 102 23.36 39.12 11.45
N ASP A 103 23.98 38.21 12.21
CA ASP A 103 25.44 38.26 12.35
C ASP A 103 26.11 38.15 10.96
N GLU A 104 27.12 39.04 10.69
CA GLU A 104 27.74 39.14 9.37
C GLU A 104 28.44 37.85 8.94
N ASP A 105 29.07 37.16 9.88
CA ASP A 105 29.77 35.91 9.61
C ASP A 105 28.75 34.80 9.29
N ASN A 106 27.66 34.68 10.07
CA ASN A 106 26.57 33.76 9.84
C ASN A 106 25.89 34.00 8.47
N TYR A 107 25.62 35.27 8.11
CA TYR A 107 25.07 35.59 6.80
C TYR A 107 26.03 35.22 5.64
N ASN A 108 27.34 35.42 5.82
CA ASN A 108 28.34 35.06 4.80
C ASN A 108 28.46 33.55 4.62
N HIS A 109 28.31 32.75 5.70
CA HIS A 109 28.22 31.29 5.62
C HIS A 109 26.95 30.85 4.93
N PHE A 110 25.79 31.41 5.31
CA PHE A 110 24.51 31.11 4.67
C PHE A 110 24.57 31.35 3.14
N LYS A 111 25.24 32.37 2.68
CA LYS A 111 25.43 32.61 1.23
C LYS A 111 26.13 31.47 0.50
N LYS A 112 26.93 30.67 1.19
CA LYS A 112 27.67 29.52 0.60
C LYS A 112 26.84 28.20 0.67
N TYR A 113 25.74 28.18 1.39
CA TYR A 113 24.88 26.98 1.49
C TYR A 113 24.24 26.65 0.14
N ASP A 114 24.03 25.37 -0.11
CA ASP A 114 23.51 24.87 -1.37
C ASP A 114 22.03 24.48 -1.28
N ILE A 115 21.32 24.47 -2.39
CA ILE A 115 20.00 23.87 -2.51
C ILE A 115 20.11 22.39 -2.13
N GLY A 116 19.22 21.92 -1.28
CA GLY A 116 19.25 20.59 -0.69
C GLY A 116 19.80 20.53 0.73
N ASP A 117 20.54 21.54 1.20
CA ASP A 117 21.03 21.60 2.58
C ASP A 117 19.84 21.66 3.57
N ILE A 118 20.01 21.05 4.74
CA ILE A 118 19.05 21.16 5.83
C ILE A 118 19.52 22.22 6.79
N VAL A 119 18.65 23.18 7.08
CA VAL A 119 18.96 24.33 7.94
C VAL A 119 17.92 24.51 9.03
N GLY A 120 18.36 25.02 10.18
CA GLY A 120 17.53 25.59 11.20
C GLY A 120 17.53 27.12 11.09
N VAL A 121 16.36 27.73 11.25
CA VAL A 121 16.17 29.18 11.15
C VAL A 121 15.48 29.67 12.40
N LYS A 122 16.10 30.62 13.10
CA LYS A 122 15.47 31.39 14.17
C LYS A 122 15.16 32.77 13.65
N GLY A 123 13.93 33.23 13.83
CA GLY A 123 13.51 34.51 13.27
C GLY A 123 12.11 34.92 13.73
N GLU A 124 11.54 35.86 13.03
CA GLU A 124 10.24 36.49 13.31
C GLU A 124 9.30 36.28 12.11
N VAL A 125 8.04 35.93 12.36
CA VAL A 125 7.01 35.81 11.33
C VAL A 125 6.66 37.20 10.81
N PHE A 126 6.64 37.42 9.51
CA PHE A 126 6.28 38.70 8.92
C PHE A 126 5.72 38.55 7.51
N ARG A 127 5.01 39.58 7.06
CA ARG A 127 4.51 39.69 5.68
C ARG A 127 5.42 40.62 4.88
N THR A 128 5.90 40.12 3.74
CA THR A 128 6.69 40.96 2.83
C THR A 128 5.82 42.08 2.20
N GLN A 129 6.45 43.10 1.63
CA GLN A 129 5.74 44.18 0.92
C GLN A 129 4.88 43.68 -0.26
N ARG A 130 5.16 42.48 -0.78
CA ARG A 130 4.38 41.82 -1.83
C ARG A 130 3.28 40.88 -1.30
N GLY A 131 3.08 40.85 0.01
CA GLY A 131 2.06 40.03 0.66
C GLY A 131 2.48 38.60 0.99
N GLU A 132 3.74 38.17 0.72
CA GLU A 132 4.18 36.80 0.99
C GLU A 132 4.44 36.57 2.48
N MET A 133 3.85 35.48 3.02
CA MET A 133 4.07 35.04 4.40
C MET A 133 5.46 34.45 4.53
N SER A 134 6.27 34.99 5.42
CA SER A 134 7.69 34.72 5.50
C SER A 134 8.21 34.69 6.93
N VAL A 135 9.38 34.11 7.13
CA VAL A 135 10.16 34.22 8.37
C VAL A 135 11.37 35.11 8.09
N ARG A 136 11.49 36.21 8.83
CA ARG A 136 12.67 37.10 8.84
C ARG A 136 13.72 36.43 9.73
N ALA A 137 14.81 35.98 9.13
CA ALA A 137 15.84 35.24 9.82
C ALA A 137 16.76 36.17 10.63
N HIS A 138 16.98 35.85 11.87
CA HIS A 138 18.02 36.44 12.74
C HIS A 138 19.23 35.51 12.84
N ASP A 139 19.01 34.20 12.74
CA ASP A 139 20.04 33.18 12.71
C ASP A 139 19.68 32.03 11.74
N ILE A 140 20.66 31.53 10.99
CA ILE A 140 20.53 30.37 10.09
C ILE A 140 21.68 29.41 10.35
N THR A 141 21.37 28.28 10.94
CA THR A 141 22.33 27.23 11.27
C THR A 141 22.26 26.10 10.24
N LEU A 142 23.40 25.68 9.68
CA LEU A 142 23.47 24.48 8.82
C LEU A 142 23.39 23.22 9.71
N LEU A 143 22.31 22.45 9.56
CA LEU A 143 22.08 21.23 10.35
C LEU A 143 22.61 19.96 9.64
N SER A 144 22.61 19.98 8.29
CA SER A 144 23.14 18.88 7.49
C SER A 144 23.49 19.37 6.10
N LYS A 145 24.68 19.02 5.63
CA LYS A 145 25.17 19.35 4.30
C LYS A 145 24.71 18.32 3.27
N SER A 146 23.95 18.77 2.27
CA SER A 146 23.59 17.94 1.12
C SER A 146 24.80 17.80 0.18
N LEU A 147 25.37 16.60 0.12
CA LEU A 147 26.52 16.31 -0.72
C LEU A 147 26.15 15.96 -2.17
N ARG A 148 24.86 15.67 -2.44
CA ARG A 148 24.33 15.47 -3.79
C ARG A 148 23.34 16.57 -4.14
N PRO A 149 23.38 17.13 -5.37
CA PRO A 149 22.36 18.06 -5.82
C PRO A 149 21.01 17.34 -5.93
N LEU A 150 19.92 18.07 -5.68
CA LEU A 150 18.59 17.60 -6.00
C LEU A 150 18.38 17.62 -7.52
N PRO A 151 17.52 16.77 -8.08
CA PRO A 151 17.08 16.87 -9.47
C PRO A 151 16.53 18.26 -9.79
N GLU A 152 16.64 18.69 -11.06
CA GLU A 152 16.18 20.01 -11.48
C GLU A 152 14.68 20.20 -11.26
N LYS A 153 14.30 21.39 -10.76
CA LYS A 153 12.92 21.72 -10.33
C LYS A 153 11.87 21.60 -11.45
N PHE A 154 12.23 21.86 -12.70
CA PHE A 154 11.29 22.01 -13.79
C PHE A 154 10.78 20.67 -14.37
N HIS A 155 11.49 19.59 -14.13
CA HIS A 155 11.10 18.27 -14.63
C HIS A 155 10.80 17.28 -13.50
N GLY A 156 11.10 17.62 -12.23
CA GLY A 156 10.92 16.72 -11.08
C GLY A 156 11.67 15.40 -11.28
N LEU A 157 11.42 14.44 -10.43
CA LEU A 157 11.80 13.06 -10.69
C LEU A 157 10.63 12.40 -11.43
N THR A 158 10.59 12.53 -12.77
CA THR A 158 9.47 12.03 -13.62
C THR A 158 9.58 10.56 -13.96
N ASP A 159 10.80 10.02 -13.99
CA ASP A 159 11.04 8.60 -14.24
C ASP A 159 10.52 7.78 -13.06
N LYS A 160 9.46 6.98 -13.33
CA LYS A 160 8.79 6.15 -12.32
C LYS A 160 9.75 5.14 -11.69
N GLU A 161 10.66 4.54 -12.45
CA GLU A 161 11.61 3.56 -11.93
C GLU A 161 12.62 4.21 -10.96
N ILE A 162 13.17 5.36 -11.32
CA ILE A 162 14.05 6.10 -10.43
C ILE A 162 13.31 6.54 -9.15
N ARG A 163 12.04 6.96 -9.24
CA ARG A 163 11.21 7.30 -8.08
C ARG A 163 11.08 6.13 -7.11
N TYR A 164 10.87 4.93 -7.60
CA TYR A 164 10.77 3.73 -6.75
C TYR A 164 12.11 3.34 -6.13
N ARG A 165 13.21 3.41 -6.88
CA ARG A 165 14.56 3.08 -6.41
C ARG A 165 15.14 4.12 -5.45
N GLN A 166 14.86 5.41 -5.69
CA GLN A 166 15.31 6.53 -4.87
C GLN A 166 14.14 7.22 -4.17
N ARG A 167 13.34 6.45 -3.45
CA ARG A 167 12.14 6.94 -2.77
C ARG A 167 12.40 8.14 -1.86
N TYR A 168 13.56 8.21 -1.24
CA TYR A 168 13.97 9.36 -0.43
C TYR A 168 14.11 10.65 -1.25
N VAL A 169 14.49 10.57 -2.54
CA VAL A 169 14.48 11.73 -3.45
C VAL A 169 13.06 12.04 -3.92
N ASP A 170 12.29 11.01 -4.27
CA ASP A 170 10.89 11.14 -4.66
C ASP A 170 10.07 11.88 -3.58
N LEU A 171 10.21 11.50 -2.31
CA LEU A 171 9.55 12.16 -1.18
C LEU A 171 9.98 13.62 -0.96
N ILE A 172 11.20 14.00 -1.38
CA ILE A 172 11.65 15.39 -1.33
C ILE A 172 11.02 16.22 -2.45
N MET A 173 10.92 15.63 -3.65
CA MET A 173 10.57 16.36 -4.89
C MET A 173 9.07 16.33 -5.18
N ASN A 174 8.37 15.23 -4.88
CA ASN A 174 7.00 14.97 -5.28
C ASN A 174 6.05 14.92 -4.05
N PRO A 175 5.30 15.99 -3.77
CA PRO A 175 4.36 16.02 -2.63
C PRO A 175 3.27 14.94 -2.71
N GLU A 176 2.86 14.56 -3.92
CA GLU A 176 1.86 13.51 -4.18
C GLU A 176 2.32 12.16 -3.61
N SER A 177 3.58 11.77 -3.83
CA SER A 177 4.14 10.55 -3.25
C SER A 177 4.05 10.52 -1.73
N LYS A 178 4.35 11.66 -1.10
CA LYS A 178 4.23 11.79 0.36
C LYS A 178 2.78 11.63 0.82
N ARG A 179 1.84 12.27 0.11
CA ARG A 179 0.40 12.17 0.41
C ARG A 179 -0.09 10.73 0.36
N ASN A 180 0.35 9.92 -0.60
CA ASN A 180 -0.04 8.51 -0.70
C ASN A 180 0.33 7.73 0.57
N PHE A 181 1.54 7.94 1.09
CA PHE A 181 1.97 7.27 2.33
C PHE A 181 1.29 7.82 3.58
N GLU A 182 0.93 9.09 3.60
CA GLU A 182 0.12 9.70 4.67
C GLU A 182 -1.29 9.08 4.68
N ILE A 183 -1.96 8.98 3.51
CA ILE A 183 -3.27 8.32 3.37
C ILE A 183 -3.18 6.85 3.81
N ARG A 184 -2.18 6.10 3.33
CA ARG A 184 -1.96 4.71 3.73
C ARG A 184 -1.81 4.56 5.25
N SER A 185 -1.02 5.43 5.87
CA SER A 185 -0.81 5.43 7.32
C SER A 185 -2.10 5.75 8.08
N GLN A 186 -2.86 6.72 7.60
CA GLN A 186 -4.17 7.10 8.17
C GLN A 186 -5.18 5.95 8.01
N PHE A 187 -5.17 5.25 6.87
CA PHE A 187 -6.03 4.10 6.65
C PHE A 187 -5.76 2.97 7.65
N VAL A 188 -4.50 2.61 7.87
CA VAL A 188 -4.15 1.58 8.86
C VAL A 188 -4.53 2.02 10.28
N ALA A 189 -4.32 3.30 10.61
CA ALA A 189 -4.72 3.84 11.92
C ALA A 189 -6.26 3.87 12.11
N PHE A 190 -7.01 4.22 11.05
CA PHE A 190 -8.47 4.15 11.05
C PHE A 190 -8.94 2.71 11.24
N LEU A 191 -8.40 1.77 10.46
CA LEU A 191 -8.75 0.35 10.51
C LEU A 191 -8.62 -0.23 11.93
N ARG A 192 -7.49 0.03 12.59
CA ARG A 192 -7.29 -0.41 13.97
C ARG A 192 -8.34 0.14 14.91
N ARG A 193 -8.60 1.45 14.88
CA ARG A 193 -9.65 2.06 15.72
C ARG A 193 -11.04 1.51 15.44
N TYR A 194 -11.34 1.23 14.17
CA TYR A 194 -12.62 0.68 13.74
C TYR A 194 -12.83 -0.74 14.30
N LEU A 195 -11.84 -1.61 14.14
CA LEU A 195 -11.90 -2.99 14.62
C LEU A 195 -11.86 -3.06 16.16
N ASP A 196 -11.02 -2.26 16.82
CA ASP A 196 -10.99 -2.16 18.28
C ASP A 196 -12.35 -1.69 18.82
N GLY A 197 -13.00 -0.73 18.13
CA GLY A 197 -14.35 -0.26 18.45
C GLY A 197 -15.43 -1.33 18.32
N LEU A 198 -15.22 -2.34 17.48
CA LEU A 198 -16.07 -3.52 17.35
C LEU A 198 -15.70 -4.65 18.33
N GLY A 199 -14.68 -4.46 19.17
CA GLY A 199 -14.23 -5.41 20.17
C GLY A 199 -13.33 -6.51 19.64
N PHE A 200 -12.67 -6.30 18.48
CA PHE A 200 -11.63 -7.20 18.01
C PHE A 200 -10.31 -6.99 18.76
N MET A 201 -9.56 -8.06 18.95
CA MET A 201 -8.21 -8.07 19.51
C MET A 201 -7.19 -8.15 18.36
N GLU A 202 -6.27 -7.19 18.26
CA GLU A 202 -5.11 -7.32 17.37
C GLU A 202 -4.14 -8.37 17.93
N VAL A 203 -3.73 -9.30 17.09
CA VAL A 203 -2.81 -10.39 17.46
C VAL A 203 -1.67 -10.49 16.45
N GLU A 204 -0.60 -11.17 16.82
CA GLU A 204 0.52 -11.49 15.94
C GLU A 204 0.69 -13.01 15.87
N THR A 205 0.80 -13.53 14.65
CA THR A 205 1.06 -14.94 14.39
C THR A 205 2.42 -15.14 13.70
N PRO A 206 2.99 -16.35 13.69
CA PRO A 206 4.31 -16.58 13.14
C PRO A 206 4.44 -16.17 11.67
N VAL A 207 5.53 -15.47 11.33
CA VAL A 207 5.94 -15.21 9.94
C VAL A 207 6.59 -16.44 9.31
N LEU A 208 7.32 -17.23 10.10
CA LEU A 208 7.96 -18.48 9.68
C LEU A 208 7.18 -19.67 10.21
N SER A 209 6.85 -20.60 9.34
CA SER A 209 6.10 -21.83 9.65
C SER A 209 6.77 -23.05 9.01
N PRO A 210 6.70 -24.22 9.65
CA PRO A 210 7.13 -25.47 9.01
C PRO A 210 6.16 -25.93 7.90
N ILE A 211 4.97 -25.34 7.82
CA ILE A 211 3.92 -25.66 6.83
C ILE A 211 3.45 -24.36 6.19
N ALA A 212 3.31 -24.35 4.85
CA ALA A 212 2.64 -23.29 4.11
C ALA A 212 1.19 -23.69 3.85
N GLY A 213 0.25 -22.78 4.11
CA GLY A 213 -1.18 -23.01 3.86
C GLY A 213 -2.04 -21.78 4.17
N GLY A 214 -3.34 -21.90 3.89
CA GLY A 214 -4.31 -20.82 4.07
C GLY A 214 -4.49 -19.93 2.83
N ALA A 215 -3.82 -20.23 1.73
CA ALA A 215 -4.02 -19.57 0.44
C ALA A 215 -3.40 -20.41 -0.69
N ASN A 216 -3.92 -20.26 -1.91
CA ASN A 216 -3.28 -20.82 -3.11
C ASN A 216 -2.18 -19.84 -3.54
N ALA A 217 -0.93 -20.12 -3.15
CA ALA A 217 0.22 -19.30 -3.50
C ALA A 217 1.54 -20.07 -3.32
N ARG A 218 2.55 -19.73 -4.11
CA ARG A 218 3.89 -20.29 -3.94
C ARG A 218 4.61 -19.59 -2.77
N PRO A 219 5.09 -20.35 -1.73
CA PRO A 219 5.80 -19.76 -0.62
C PRO A 219 7.27 -19.45 -0.94
N PHE A 220 7.86 -18.49 -0.21
CA PHE A 220 9.32 -18.39 -0.06
C PHE A 220 9.79 -19.43 0.95
N ILE A 221 10.88 -20.12 0.65
CA ILE A 221 11.48 -21.14 1.51
C ILE A 221 12.77 -20.56 2.12
N THR A 222 12.98 -20.80 3.41
CA THR A 222 14.20 -20.47 4.12
C THR A 222 14.63 -21.64 5.01
N HIS A 223 15.88 -21.62 5.48
CA HIS A 223 16.45 -22.70 6.30
C HIS A 223 16.76 -22.25 7.72
N HIS A 224 16.28 -22.98 8.74
CA HIS A 224 16.58 -22.74 10.13
C HIS A 224 17.82 -23.52 10.54
N ASN A 225 18.99 -22.88 10.51
CA ASN A 225 20.30 -23.52 10.69
C ASN A 225 20.43 -24.31 11.99
N ALA A 226 19.89 -23.84 13.11
CA ALA A 226 20.06 -24.50 14.40
C ALA A 226 19.24 -25.79 14.56
N GLN A 227 18.14 -25.91 13.83
CA GLN A 227 17.26 -27.08 13.84
C GLN A 227 17.44 -27.96 12.60
N ASP A 228 18.18 -27.48 11.61
CA ASP A 228 18.41 -28.15 10.32
C ASP A 228 17.10 -28.52 9.61
N ILE A 229 16.15 -27.56 9.56
CA ILE A 229 14.84 -27.70 8.92
C ILE A 229 14.55 -26.56 7.96
N ASP A 230 13.84 -26.86 6.88
CA ASP A 230 13.27 -25.85 6.00
C ASP A 230 12.01 -25.26 6.63
N MET A 231 11.84 -23.97 6.47
CA MET A 231 10.67 -23.21 6.89
C MET A 231 10.13 -22.37 5.75
N TYR A 232 8.87 -22.06 5.81
CA TYR A 232 8.17 -21.26 4.81
C TYR A 232 7.82 -19.89 5.40
N MET A 233 8.01 -18.83 4.61
CA MET A 233 7.40 -17.55 4.93
C MET A 233 5.90 -17.63 4.68
N ARG A 234 5.08 -17.11 5.60
CA ARG A 234 3.63 -17.21 5.56
C ARG A 234 3.03 -16.61 4.29
N ILE A 235 2.10 -17.31 3.68
CA ILE A 235 1.31 -16.88 2.51
C ILE A 235 -0.08 -16.37 2.90
N ALA A 236 -0.52 -16.64 4.15
CA ALA A 236 -1.74 -16.18 4.81
C ALA A 236 -1.56 -16.29 6.33
N THR A 237 -2.44 -15.65 7.11
CA THR A 237 -2.51 -15.78 8.58
C THR A 237 -3.67 -16.65 9.04
N GLU A 238 -4.55 -17.06 8.13
CA GLU A 238 -5.83 -17.72 8.31
C GLU A 238 -5.80 -18.87 9.32
N LEU A 239 -4.96 -19.90 9.07
CA LEU A 239 -4.99 -21.12 9.89
C LEU A 239 -4.58 -20.88 11.36
N HIS A 240 -3.71 -19.91 11.61
CA HIS A 240 -3.34 -19.52 12.95
C HIS A 240 -4.46 -18.73 13.65
N LEU A 241 -5.10 -17.79 12.95
CA LEU A 241 -6.20 -17.01 13.52
C LEU A 241 -7.41 -17.89 13.85
N LYS A 242 -7.72 -18.88 13.01
CA LYS A 242 -8.77 -19.87 13.31
C LYS A 242 -8.46 -20.71 14.55
N ARG A 243 -7.20 -21.10 14.79
CA ARG A 243 -6.80 -21.77 16.04
C ARG A 243 -7.05 -20.89 17.27
N LEU A 244 -6.93 -19.57 17.16
CA LEU A 244 -7.26 -18.64 18.23
C LEU A 244 -8.76 -18.60 18.51
N ILE A 245 -9.59 -18.69 17.47
CA ILE A 245 -11.06 -18.82 17.61
C ILE A 245 -11.40 -20.13 18.34
N VAL A 246 -10.79 -21.26 17.98
CA VAL A 246 -10.93 -22.52 18.72
C VAL A 246 -10.52 -22.34 20.18
N GLY A 247 -9.46 -21.58 20.45
CA GLY A 247 -8.96 -21.25 21.78
C GLY A 247 -9.87 -20.30 22.59
N GLY A 248 -10.98 -19.79 22.00
CA GLY A 248 -11.95 -18.95 22.68
C GLY A 248 -11.71 -17.44 22.55
N LEU A 249 -10.77 -17.00 21.67
CA LEU A 249 -10.66 -15.59 21.31
C LEU A 249 -11.70 -15.29 20.23
N GLU A 250 -12.88 -14.82 20.63
CA GLU A 250 -14.06 -14.72 19.76
C GLU A 250 -13.94 -13.71 18.61
N ARG A 251 -13.06 -12.72 18.73
CA ARG A 251 -12.81 -11.68 17.71
C ARG A 251 -11.34 -11.35 17.66
N VAL A 252 -10.68 -11.73 16.59
CA VAL A 252 -9.25 -11.48 16.38
C VAL A 252 -8.98 -10.89 15.00
N TYR A 253 -7.96 -10.08 14.90
CA TYR A 253 -7.44 -9.62 13.61
C TYR A 253 -5.93 -9.47 13.64
N GLU A 254 -5.30 -9.56 12.47
CA GLU A 254 -3.89 -9.29 12.28
C GLU A 254 -3.70 -8.39 11.06
N VAL A 255 -2.96 -7.30 11.22
CA VAL A 255 -2.43 -6.49 10.12
C VAL A 255 -0.98 -6.89 9.91
N GLY A 256 -0.71 -7.70 8.88
CA GLY A 256 0.58 -8.34 8.71
C GLY A 256 1.10 -8.36 7.28
N ARG A 257 2.42 -8.57 7.16
CA ARG A 257 3.08 -8.87 5.89
C ARG A 257 2.84 -10.31 5.49
N ILE A 258 2.49 -10.47 4.22
CA ILE A 258 2.33 -11.73 3.53
C ILE A 258 3.36 -11.82 2.41
N PHE A 259 3.83 -13.03 2.14
CA PHE A 259 4.94 -13.30 1.22
C PHE A 259 4.51 -14.35 0.19
N ARG A 260 4.45 -13.97 -1.10
CA ARG A 260 4.13 -14.88 -2.20
C ARG A 260 5.22 -14.81 -3.26
N ASN A 261 5.81 -15.96 -3.58
CA ASN A 261 6.92 -16.07 -4.53
C ASN A 261 6.40 -16.10 -5.97
N GLU A 262 5.77 -15.01 -6.38
CA GLU A 262 5.08 -14.83 -7.64
C GLU A 262 5.68 -13.67 -8.44
N GLY A 263 5.12 -13.39 -9.62
CA GLY A 263 5.54 -12.30 -10.48
C GLY A 263 5.33 -10.90 -9.85
N MET A 264 5.99 -9.91 -10.41
CA MET A 264 5.87 -8.51 -10.01
C MET A 264 5.31 -7.69 -11.16
N ASP A 265 4.18 -7.03 -10.93
CA ASP A 265 3.55 -6.12 -11.88
C ASP A 265 3.02 -4.84 -11.20
N THR A 266 2.04 -4.17 -11.78
CA THR A 266 1.42 -2.98 -11.21
C THR A 266 0.45 -3.30 -10.08
N LYS A 267 -0.06 -4.53 -9.99
CA LYS A 267 -1.03 -4.99 -8.98
C LYS A 267 -0.40 -5.90 -7.93
N HIS A 268 0.77 -6.52 -8.22
CA HIS A 268 1.40 -7.56 -7.39
C HIS A 268 2.83 -7.19 -6.98
N ASN A 269 3.15 -7.45 -5.72
CA ASN A 269 4.49 -7.35 -5.14
C ASN A 269 4.74 -8.62 -4.29
N PRO A 270 5.95 -9.22 -4.28
CA PRO A 270 6.21 -10.48 -3.59
C PRO A 270 5.95 -10.43 -2.08
N GLU A 271 6.03 -9.26 -1.49
CA GLU A 271 5.61 -8.96 -0.13
C GLU A 271 4.60 -7.81 -0.13
N PHE A 272 3.50 -8.00 0.57
CA PHE A 272 2.41 -7.03 0.66
C PHE A 272 1.75 -7.10 2.04
N THR A 273 0.88 -6.15 2.35
CA THR A 273 0.21 -6.10 3.65
C THR A 273 -1.27 -6.47 3.50
N THR A 274 -1.73 -7.42 4.32
CA THR A 274 -3.14 -7.74 4.46
C THR A 274 -3.65 -7.40 5.85
N CYS A 275 -4.96 -7.32 5.99
CA CYS A 275 -5.66 -7.51 7.24
C CYS A 275 -6.51 -8.77 7.11
N GLU A 276 -6.34 -9.70 8.02
CA GLU A 276 -7.23 -10.84 8.18
C GLU A 276 -7.91 -10.76 9.54
N LEU A 277 -9.20 -11.04 9.59
CA LEU A 277 -10.00 -10.97 10.81
C LEU A 277 -11.01 -12.12 10.85
N TYR A 278 -11.27 -12.61 12.07
CA TYR A 278 -12.19 -13.72 12.34
C TYR A 278 -13.07 -13.37 13.51
N GLN A 279 -14.36 -13.67 13.37
CA GLN A 279 -15.35 -13.45 14.42
C GLN A 279 -16.23 -14.68 14.61
N ALA A 280 -16.25 -15.20 15.83
CA ALA A 280 -17.19 -16.25 16.23
C ALA A 280 -18.63 -15.76 16.25
N TYR A 281 -19.57 -16.68 16.03
CA TYR A 281 -21.01 -16.47 16.07
C TYR A 281 -21.53 -15.45 15.04
N THR A 282 -20.84 -15.32 13.93
CA THR A 282 -21.26 -14.55 12.76
C THR A 282 -21.12 -15.36 11.47
N ASN A 283 -21.58 -14.81 10.37
CA ASN A 283 -21.59 -15.43 9.06
C ASN A 283 -21.06 -14.48 7.98
N LEU A 284 -21.23 -14.86 6.73
CA LEU A 284 -20.84 -14.11 5.53
C LEU A 284 -21.41 -12.68 5.51
N ASP A 285 -22.68 -12.49 5.89
CA ASP A 285 -23.32 -11.16 5.88
C ASP A 285 -22.62 -10.20 6.85
N GLY A 286 -22.26 -10.69 8.06
CA GLY A 286 -21.53 -9.90 9.03
C GLY A 286 -20.14 -9.48 8.51
N MET A 287 -19.49 -10.32 7.70
CA MET A 287 -18.20 -9.96 7.08
C MET A 287 -18.36 -8.93 5.96
N MET A 288 -19.46 -8.98 5.18
CA MET A 288 -19.78 -7.93 4.20
C MET A 288 -19.98 -6.58 4.88
N ASP A 289 -20.75 -6.54 5.97
CA ASP A 289 -21.03 -5.30 6.71
C ASP A 289 -19.75 -4.70 7.31
N ILE A 290 -18.82 -5.53 7.80
CA ILE A 290 -17.52 -5.07 8.32
C ILE A 290 -16.66 -4.46 7.19
N LEU A 291 -16.52 -5.14 6.05
CA LEU A 291 -15.70 -4.63 4.94
C LEU A 291 -16.27 -3.34 4.35
N GLU A 292 -17.59 -3.30 4.12
CA GLU A 292 -18.30 -2.10 3.68
C GLU A 292 -18.08 -0.95 4.66
N GLY A 293 -18.23 -1.20 5.96
CA GLY A 293 -18.02 -0.19 7.00
C GLY A 293 -16.58 0.32 7.08
N ILE A 294 -15.59 -0.55 6.89
CA ILE A 294 -14.16 -0.17 6.84
C ILE A 294 -13.89 0.79 5.68
N LEU A 295 -14.25 0.42 4.46
CA LEU A 295 -13.90 1.20 3.27
C LEU A 295 -14.71 2.51 3.18
N THR A 296 -16.00 2.44 3.47
CA THR A 296 -16.88 3.62 3.53
C THR A 296 -16.41 4.60 4.61
N GLY A 297 -16.15 4.10 5.83
CA GLY A 297 -15.69 4.91 6.95
C GLY A 297 -14.32 5.54 6.69
N ALA A 298 -13.39 4.79 6.12
CA ALA A 298 -12.06 5.29 5.74
C ALA A 298 -12.15 6.41 4.69
N ALA A 299 -12.91 6.21 3.62
CA ALA A 299 -13.10 7.23 2.60
C ALA A 299 -13.68 8.53 3.21
N LYS A 300 -14.70 8.40 4.05
CA LYS A 300 -15.32 9.55 4.70
C LYS A 300 -14.40 10.29 5.67
N GLU A 301 -13.67 9.55 6.51
CA GLU A 301 -12.79 10.16 7.52
C GLU A 301 -11.53 10.77 6.89
N ILE A 302 -10.90 10.06 5.94
CA ILE A 302 -9.59 10.44 5.39
C ILE A 302 -9.72 11.43 4.24
N LEU A 303 -10.70 11.20 3.34
CA LEU A 303 -10.87 11.99 2.12
C LEU A 303 -12.00 13.03 2.25
N GLY A 304 -12.89 12.90 3.23
CA GLY A 304 -14.07 13.74 3.40
C GLY A 304 -15.23 13.46 2.44
N THR A 305 -15.10 12.43 1.59
CA THR A 305 -16.08 12.07 0.55
C THR A 305 -16.23 10.57 0.44
N TYR A 306 -17.35 10.10 -0.14
CA TYR A 306 -17.54 8.71 -0.56
C TYR A 306 -17.13 8.46 -2.02
N HIS A 307 -16.86 9.51 -2.79
CA HIS A 307 -16.46 9.41 -4.18
C HIS A 307 -14.95 9.44 -4.32
N VAL A 308 -14.41 8.43 -5.01
CA VAL A 308 -12.97 8.25 -5.22
C VAL A 308 -12.72 8.05 -6.71
N GLN A 309 -11.75 8.78 -7.27
CA GLN A 309 -11.30 8.56 -8.64
C GLN A 309 -10.23 7.46 -8.63
N TRP A 310 -10.50 6.33 -9.28
CA TRP A 310 -9.56 5.22 -9.37
C TRP A 310 -9.63 4.52 -10.72
N LEU A 311 -8.47 4.21 -11.31
CA LEU A 311 -8.34 3.55 -12.62
C LEU A 311 -9.19 4.17 -13.73
N GLY A 312 -9.37 5.50 -13.68
CA GLY A 312 -10.15 6.25 -14.67
C GLY A 312 -11.67 6.29 -14.42
N HIS A 313 -12.14 5.72 -13.31
CA HIS A 313 -13.55 5.66 -12.95
C HIS A 313 -13.84 6.46 -11.69
N ASP A 314 -15.07 7.00 -11.61
CA ASP A 314 -15.64 7.55 -10.38
C ASP A 314 -16.30 6.42 -9.58
N ILE A 315 -15.73 6.10 -8.43
CA ILE A 315 -16.17 5.01 -7.56
C ILE A 315 -16.99 5.61 -6.42
N ASP A 316 -18.23 5.17 -6.30
CA ASP A 316 -19.14 5.57 -5.22
C ASP A 316 -19.13 4.52 -4.09
N LEU A 317 -18.48 4.89 -2.99
CA LEU A 317 -18.39 4.07 -1.77
C LEU A 317 -19.55 4.32 -0.81
N THR A 318 -20.64 5.00 -1.24
CA THR A 318 -21.85 5.14 -0.42
C THR A 318 -22.44 3.76 -0.08
N PRO A 319 -22.77 3.45 1.20
CA PRO A 319 -23.49 2.21 1.52
C PRO A 319 -24.87 2.21 0.82
N SER A 320 -25.44 1.13 0.48
CA SER A 320 -25.33 -0.27 0.51
C SER A 320 -24.83 -0.78 -0.86
N TRP A 321 -23.78 -1.57 -0.84
CA TRP A 321 -23.19 -2.07 -2.09
C TRP A 321 -23.95 -3.26 -2.66
N GLN A 322 -23.78 -3.49 -3.96
CA GLN A 322 -24.43 -4.58 -4.66
C GLN A 322 -23.94 -5.93 -4.12
N ARG A 323 -24.89 -6.85 -3.84
CA ARG A 323 -24.65 -8.24 -3.50
C ARG A 323 -25.31 -9.12 -4.53
N VAL A 324 -24.55 -9.94 -5.24
CA VAL A 324 -25.06 -10.79 -6.36
C VAL A 324 -24.34 -12.13 -6.34
N THR A 325 -25.04 -13.22 -6.68
CA THR A 325 -24.41 -14.52 -6.79
C THR A 325 -23.54 -14.61 -8.05
N MET A 326 -22.49 -15.44 -7.99
CA MET A 326 -21.64 -15.67 -9.17
C MET A 326 -22.43 -16.16 -10.37
N ALA A 327 -23.35 -17.11 -10.15
CA ALA A 327 -24.19 -17.64 -11.22
C ALA A 327 -25.11 -16.58 -11.84
N ASP A 328 -25.69 -15.69 -11.01
CA ASP A 328 -26.59 -14.63 -11.51
C ASP A 328 -25.81 -13.57 -12.30
N VAL A 329 -24.65 -13.12 -11.82
CA VAL A 329 -23.85 -12.12 -12.55
C VAL A 329 -23.32 -12.69 -13.87
N VAL A 330 -22.87 -13.95 -13.88
CA VAL A 330 -22.46 -14.65 -15.11
C VAL A 330 -23.62 -14.74 -16.09
N LYS A 331 -24.80 -15.14 -15.63
CA LYS A 331 -26.00 -15.19 -16.47
C LYS A 331 -26.39 -13.82 -17.03
N ASN A 332 -26.30 -12.77 -16.20
CA ASN A 332 -26.64 -11.41 -16.61
C ASN A 332 -25.68 -10.86 -17.69
N VAL A 333 -24.39 -11.18 -17.60
CA VAL A 333 -23.37 -10.67 -18.53
C VAL A 333 -23.28 -11.52 -19.80
N THR A 334 -23.32 -12.85 -19.67
CA THR A 334 -23.03 -13.78 -20.79
C THR A 334 -24.27 -14.45 -21.36
N GLY A 335 -25.38 -14.48 -20.61
CA GLY A 335 -26.58 -15.27 -20.94
C GLY A 335 -26.48 -16.75 -20.52
N ALA A 336 -25.32 -17.22 -20.03
CA ALA A 336 -25.11 -18.62 -19.64
C ALA A 336 -25.72 -18.92 -18.27
N ASP A 337 -26.71 -19.80 -18.22
CA ASP A 337 -27.40 -20.20 -16.99
C ASP A 337 -26.82 -21.48 -16.39
N PHE A 338 -25.78 -21.31 -15.58
CA PHE A 338 -25.13 -22.45 -14.89
C PHE A 338 -26.03 -23.14 -13.87
N MET A 339 -27.00 -22.43 -13.31
CA MET A 339 -27.94 -23.04 -12.36
C MET A 339 -28.88 -24.05 -13.00
N ALA A 340 -29.13 -23.94 -14.30
CA ALA A 340 -29.92 -24.93 -15.05
C ALA A 340 -29.21 -26.30 -15.20
N CYS A 341 -27.90 -26.35 -14.95
CA CYS A 341 -27.09 -27.59 -15.03
C CYS A 341 -26.18 -27.79 -13.80
N ILE A 342 -26.63 -27.34 -12.64
CA ILE A 342 -25.83 -27.41 -11.41
C ILE A 342 -25.32 -28.83 -11.14
N GLY A 343 -24.00 -28.96 -10.85
CA GLY A 343 -23.34 -30.24 -10.60
C GLY A 343 -23.07 -31.12 -11.84
N ASP A 344 -23.57 -30.76 -13.04
CA ASP A 344 -23.30 -31.50 -14.28
C ASP A 344 -22.04 -30.94 -14.97
N ALA A 345 -20.92 -31.67 -14.82
CA ALA A 345 -19.61 -31.22 -15.32
C ALA A 345 -19.58 -31.05 -16.84
N ASP A 346 -20.17 -31.99 -17.60
CA ASP A 346 -20.14 -31.95 -19.07
C ASP A 346 -20.92 -30.75 -19.59
N LYS A 347 -22.14 -30.52 -19.08
CA LYS A 347 -22.95 -29.37 -19.48
C LYS A 347 -22.36 -28.05 -19.02
N GLY A 348 -21.76 -28.00 -17.83
CA GLY A 348 -21.08 -26.80 -17.35
C GLY A 348 -19.93 -26.38 -18.25
N VAL A 349 -19.06 -27.32 -18.62
CA VAL A 349 -17.92 -27.07 -19.54
C VAL A 349 -18.41 -26.74 -20.97
N GLU A 350 -19.43 -27.41 -21.46
CA GLU A 350 -20.03 -27.09 -22.77
C GLU A 350 -20.63 -25.67 -22.77
N LEU A 351 -21.31 -25.28 -21.69
CA LEU A 351 -21.88 -23.95 -21.51
C LEU A 351 -20.80 -22.85 -21.46
N ALA A 352 -19.71 -23.06 -20.71
CA ALA A 352 -18.56 -22.14 -20.68
C ALA A 352 -17.95 -21.94 -22.06
N LYS A 353 -17.68 -23.05 -22.78
CA LYS A 353 -17.17 -23.00 -24.16
C LYS A 353 -18.12 -22.28 -25.12
N SER A 354 -19.44 -22.42 -24.93
CA SER A 354 -20.43 -21.79 -25.81
C SER A 354 -20.40 -20.26 -25.75
N VAL A 355 -19.91 -19.67 -24.62
CA VAL A 355 -19.72 -18.23 -24.45
C VAL A 355 -18.25 -17.79 -24.64
N GLY A 356 -17.41 -18.67 -25.22
CA GLY A 356 -16.04 -18.37 -25.62
C GLY A 356 -15.06 -18.32 -24.44
N VAL A 357 -15.28 -19.12 -23.40
CA VAL A 357 -14.34 -19.33 -22.30
C VAL A 357 -13.30 -20.36 -22.69
N ASP A 358 -12.03 -20.08 -22.42
CA ASP A 358 -10.94 -21.03 -22.56
C ASP A 358 -10.91 -21.97 -21.35
N MET A 359 -11.04 -23.26 -21.60
CA MET A 359 -11.06 -24.32 -20.58
C MET A 359 -9.80 -25.21 -20.64
N ASP A 360 -8.77 -24.82 -21.41
CA ASP A 360 -7.53 -25.60 -21.53
C ASP A 360 -6.75 -25.57 -20.19
N GLY A 361 -6.43 -26.76 -19.69
CA GLY A 361 -5.76 -26.92 -18.40
C GLY A 361 -6.65 -26.78 -17.15
N VAL A 362 -7.92 -26.44 -17.33
CA VAL A 362 -8.90 -26.32 -16.24
C VAL A 362 -9.48 -27.70 -15.89
N ALA A 363 -9.64 -27.97 -14.59
CA ALA A 363 -10.27 -29.20 -14.15
C ALA A 363 -11.73 -29.32 -14.63
N HIS A 364 -12.09 -30.49 -15.17
CA HIS A 364 -13.39 -30.77 -15.78
C HIS A 364 -14.50 -30.94 -14.73
N THR A 365 -14.93 -29.83 -14.13
CA THR A 365 -16.02 -29.77 -13.18
C THR A 365 -16.97 -28.63 -13.49
N TRP A 366 -18.22 -28.72 -13.01
CA TRP A 366 -19.21 -27.65 -13.14
C TRP A 366 -18.73 -26.37 -12.46
N GLY A 367 -18.16 -26.49 -11.26
CA GLY A 367 -17.73 -25.35 -10.46
C GLY A 367 -16.56 -24.61 -11.09
N ASN A 368 -15.55 -25.33 -11.63
CA ASN A 368 -14.47 -24.67 -12.34
C ASN A 368 -14.98 -23.98 -13.64
N ALA A 369 -15.93 -24.58 -14.34
CA ALA A 369 -16.50 -23.97 -15.54
C ALA A 369 -17.26 -22.66 -15.23
N LEU A 370 -18.02 -22.62 -14.12
CA LEU A 370 -18.67 -21.39 -13.65
C LEU A 370 -17.62 -20.35 -13.22
N TYR A 371 -16.61 -20.73 -12.47
CA TYR A 371 -15.56 -19.82 -11.99
C TYR A 371 -14.75 -19.23 -13.15
N GLU A 372 -14.30 -20.05 -14.09
CA GLU A 372 -13.57 -19.58 -15.28
C GLU A 372 -14.43 -18.64 -16.17
N THR A 373 -15.74 -18.91 -16.23
CA THR A 373 -16.64 -18.02 -16.97
C THR A 373 -16.75 -16.67 -16.27
N PHE A 374 -16.79 -16.65 -14.95
CA PHE A 374 -16.78 -15.42 -14.17
C PHE A 374 -15.45 -14.66 -14.39
N ASP A 375 -14.32 -15.31 -14.17
CA ASP A 375 -12.99 -14.73 -14.30
C ASP A 375 -12.77 -14.09 -15.69
N GLN A 376 -12.98 -14.86 -16.76
CA GLN A 376 -12.68 -14.42 -18.12
C GLN A 376 -13.71 -13.45 -18.74
N LYS A 377 -14.96 -13.39 -18.25
CA LYS A 377 -16.03 -12.62 -18.89
C LYS A 377 -16.69 -11.56 -18.03
N VAL A 378 -16.58 -11.65 -16.72
CA VAL A 378 -17.36 -10.82 -15.79
C VAL A 378 -16.49 -9.91 -14.94
N GLU A 379 -15.38 -10.43 -14.39
CA GLU A 379 -14.57 -9.73 -13.38
C GLU A 379 -14.19 -8.31 -13.80
N GLU A 380 -13.65 -8.13 -15.00
CA GLU A 380 -13.24 -6.80 -15.51
C GLU A 380 -14.41 -5.83 -15.71
N THR A 381 -15.67 -6.32 -15.74
CA THR A 381 -16.88 -5.47 -15.88
C THR A 381 -17.34 -4.86 -14.56
N LEU A 382 -16.82 -5.34 -13.42
CA LEU A 382 -17.22 -4.93 -12.08
C LEU A 382 -16.54 -3.62 -11.68
N ILE A 383 -17.12 -2.49 -12.06
CA ILE A 383 -16.53 -1.16 -11.81
C ILE A 383 -16.87 -0.66 -10.40
N GLN A 384 -18.15 -0.69 -10.02
CA GLN A 384 -18.61 -0.22 -8.71
C GLN A 384 -18.46 -1.31 -7.62
N PRO A 385 -18.39 -0.95 -6.34
CA PRO A 385 -18.27 -1.91 -5.26
C PRO A 385 -19.34 -3.00 -5.33
N THR A 386 -18.93 -4.25 -5.54
CA THR A 386 -19.84 -5.38 -5.74
C THR A 386 -19.33 -6.61 -4.99
N PHE A 387 -20.17 -7.18 -4.15
CA PHE A 387 -19.94 -8.48 -3.53
C PHE A 387 -20.45 -9.59 -4.45
N ILE A 388 -19.56 -10.46 -4.89
CA ILE A 388 -19.88 -11.68 -5.63
C ILE A 388 -19.93 -12.82 -4.63
N THR A 389 -21.08 -13.46 -4.51
CA THR A 389 -21.34 -14.49 -3.48
C THR A 389 -21.55 -15.87 -4.12
N MET A 390 -21.62 -16.91 -3.29
CA MET A 390 -21.94 -18.28 -3.68
C MET A 390 -20.94 -18.86 -4.69
N TYR A 391 -19.67 -18.89 -4.29
CA TYR A 391 -18.60 -19.53 -5.04
C TYR A 391 -18.73 -21.06 -5.06
N PRO A 392 -18.31 -21.74 -6.15
CA PRO A 392 -18.27 -23.21 -6.20
C PRO A 392 -17.35 -23.82 -5.13
N VAL A 393 -17.71 -25.02 -4.65
CA VAL A 393 -16.92 -25.77 -3.67
C VAL A 393 -15.52 -26.12 -4.19
N GLU A 394 -15.41 -26.42 -5.48
CA GLU A 394 -14.18 -26.83 -6.14
C GLU A 394 -13.05 -25.79 -6.05
N VAL A 395 -13.42 -24.51 -5.95
CA VAL A 395 -12.49 -23.37 -5.83
C VAL A 395 -12.48 -22.73 -4.43
N SER A 396 -13.11 -23.39 -3.43
CA SER A 396 -13.30 -22.81 -2.08
C SER A 396 -12.98 -23.81 -0.98
N PRO A 397 -11.70 -24.24 -0.81
CA PRO A 397 -11.35 -25.36 0.08
C PRO A 397 -11.55 -25.10 1.58
N LEU A 398 -11.66 -23.84 2.01
CA LEU A 398 -11.74 -23.44 3.42
C LEU A 398 -13.11 -22.85 3.81
N ALA A 399 -14.01 -22.69 2.83
CA ALA A 399 -15.34 -22.11 3.02
C ALA A 399 -16.39 -23.19 3.32
N LYS A 400 -17.38 -22.86 4.17
CA LYS A 400 -18.52 -23.71 4.49
C LYS A 400 -19.41 -23.86 3.27
N ARG A 401 -19.93 -25.10 3.04
CA ARG A 401 -20.94 -25.35 2.01
C ARG A 401 -22.23 -24.61 2.34
N SER A 402 -22.90 -24.13 1.30
CA SER A 402 -24.26 -23.61 1.44
C SER A 402 -25.20 -24.73 1.92
N PRO A 403 -26.02 -24.48 2.94
CA PRO A 403 -26.96 -25.52 3.45
C PRO A 403 -28.08 -25.83 2.47
N THR A 404 -28.36 -24.97 1.52
CA THR A 404 -29.44 -25.12 0.51
C THR A 404 -28.94 -25.56 -0.86
N GLN A 405 -27.67 -25.32 -1.18
CA GLN A 405 -27.03 -25.63 -2.45
C GLN A 405 -25.62 -26.15 -2.19
N PRO A 406 -25.45 -27.45 -1.89
CA PRO A 406 -24.17 -28.00 -1.42
C PRO A 406 -23.03 -27.97 -2.47
N GLU A 407 -23.31 -27.70 -3.74
CA GLU A 407 -22.32 -27.45 -4.80
C GLU A 407 -21.66 -26.08 -4.67
N LEU A 408 -22.28 -25.17 -3.89
CA LEU A 408 -21.82 -23.82 -3.63
C LEU A 408 -21.38 -23.64 -2.17
N THR A 409 -20.65 -22.58 -1.91
CA THR A 409 -20.16 -22.21 -0.57
C THR A 409 -20.67 -20.83 -0.14
N GLU A 410 -20.75 -20.64 1.17
CA GLU A 410 -20.94 -19.32 1.78
C GLU A 410 -19.62 -18.53 1.73
N ARG A 411 -19.24 -18.06 0.52
CA ARG A 411 -18.07 -17.25 0.22
C ARG A 411 -18.46 -16.04 -0.61
N TYR A 412 -17.78 -14.93 -0.38
CA TYR A 412 -17.78 -13.82 -1.33
C TYR A 412 -16.36 -13.35 -1.63
N GLU A 413 -16.21 -12.76 -2.80
CA GLU A 413 -15.15 -11.79 -3.08
C GLU A 413 -15.78 -10.44 -3.40
N MET A 414 -15.12 -9.36 -2.99
CA MET A 414 -15.57 -8.00 -3.24
C MET A 414 -14.69 -7.35 -4.30
N PHE A 415 -15.31 -6.82 -5.33
CA PHE A 415 -14.63 -6.22 -6.48
C PHE A 415 -14.90 -4.72 -6.60
N ILE A 416 -13.87 -3.98 -7.02
CA ILE A 416 -13.94 -2.60 -7.49
C ILE A 416 -12.98 -2.48 -8.68
N CYS A 417 -13.46 -1.94 -9.83
CA CYS A 417 -12.66 -1.79 -11.05
C CYS A 417 -11.99 -3.10 -11.52
N GLY A 418 -12.70 -4.23 -11.45
CA GLY A 418 -12.14 -5.54 -11.79
C GLY A 418 -10.96 -5.94 -10.92
N CYS A 419 -10.88 -5.42 -9.70
CA CYS A 419 -9.85 -5.79 -8.74
C CYS A 419 -10.51 -6.38 -7.49
N GLU A 420 -10.15 -7.59 -7.12
CA GLU A 420 -10.51 -8.17 -5.83
C GLU A 420 -9.94 -7.31 -4.71
N MET A 421 -10.81 -6.79 -3.85
CA MET A 421 -10.44 -5.97 -2.69
C MET A 421 -10.43 -6.77 -1.41
N GLY A 422 -11.25 -7.81 -1.31
CA GLY A 422 -11.34 -8.68 -0.13
C GLY A 422 -12.10 -9.96 -0.43
N ASN A 423 -11.81 -10.99 0.37
CA ASN A 423 -12.36 -12.35 0.28
C ASN A 423 -12.80 -12.79 1.68
N ALA A 424 -13.98 -13.36 1.78
CA ALA A 424 -14.54 -13.80 3.05
C ALA A 424 -15.44 -15.02 2.92
N PHE A 425 -15.55 -15.77 4.03
CA PHE A 425 -16.44 -16.92 4.08
C PHE A 425 -17.14 -17.03 5.44
N SER A 426 -18.27 -17.77 5.45
CA SER A 426 -18.61 -18.55 6.64
C SER A 426 -17.62 -19.71 6.71
N GLU A 427 -16.86 -19.79 7.80
CA GLU A 427 -15.73 -20.71 7.92
C GLU A 427 -16.15 -22.18 7.97
N LEU A 428 -15.43 -23.03 7.24
CA LEU A 428 -15.58 -24.47 7.38
C LEU A 428 -15.08 -24.90 8.76
N ASN A 429 -16.01 -25.37 9.60
CA ASN A 429 -15.73 -25.82 10.96
C ASN A 429 -16.03 -27.30 11.20
N ASP A 430 -16.30 -28.06 10.12
CA ASP A 430 -16.40 -29.50 10.13
C ASP A 430 -15.02 -30.14 9.91
N PRO A 431 -14.39 -30.77 10.91
CA PRO A 431 -13.08 -31.36 10.79
C PRO A 431 -13.00 -32.48 9.76
N ILE A 432 -14.11 -33.20 9.54
CA ILE A 432 -14.14 -34.32 8.59
C ILE A 432 -14.13 -33.80 7.15
N ASP A 433 -15.01 -32.83 6.84
CA ASP A 433 -15.00 -32.19 5.51
C ASP A 433 -13.66 -31.45 5.26
N GLN A 434 -13.10 -30.76 6.27
CA GLN A 434 -11.81 -30.09 6.15
C GLN A 434 -10.66 -31.05 5.83
N TYR A 435 -10.61 -32.21 6.52
CA TYR A 435 -9.60 -33.23 6.25
C TYR A 435 -9.66 -33.73 4.81
N GLU A 436 -10.85 -34.06 4.29
CA GLU A 436 -11.02 -34.54 2.91
C GLU A 436 -10.63 -33.48 1.88
N ARG A 437 -10.90 -32.18 2.16
CA ARG A 437 -10.47 -31.09 1.28
C ARG A 437 -8.96 -30.89 1.29
N PHE A 438 -8.30 -30.94 2.44
CA PHE A 438 -6.84 -30.88 2.51
C PHE A 438 -6.19 -32.07 1.82
N LYS A 439 -6.76 -33.25 1.95
CA LYS A 439 -6.29 -34.44 1.24
C LYS A 439 -6.37 -34.28 -0.30
N ALA A 440 -7.43 -33.66 -0.79
CA ALA A 440 -7.59 -33.34 -2.20
C ALA A 440 -6.55 -32.29 -2.67
N GLN A 441 -6.28 -31.24 -1.86
CA GLN A 441 -5.24 -30.25 -2.13
C GLN A 441 -3.85 -30.87 -2.13
N ALA A 442 -3.52 -31.70 -1.13
CA ALA A 442 -2.24 -32.42 -1.06
C ALA A 442 -2.01 -33.35 -2.28
N ALA A 443 -3.08 -33.95 -2.81
CA ALA A 443 -3.01 -34.74 -4.04
C ALA A 443 -2.71 -33.88 -5.28
N LYS A 444 -3.28 -32.66 -5.41
CA LYS A 444 -2.94 -31.70 -6.46
C LYS A 444 -1.47 -31.30 -6.36
N ARG A 445 -0.99 -31.02 -5.15
CA ARG A 445 0.42 -30.67 -4.89
C ARG A 445 1.38 -31.79 -5.28
N ALA A 446 1.04 -33.03 -4.95
CA ALA A 446 1.83 -34.21 -5.35
C ALA A 446 1.90 -34.41 -6.88
N ASN A 447 0.91 -33.89 -7.61
CA ASN A 447 0.87 -33.89 -9.09
C ASN A 447 1.52 -32.65 -9.72
N GLY A 448 2.21 -31.80 -8.93
CA GLY A 448 3.02 -30.69 -9.43
C GLY A 448 2.39 -29.29 -9.26
N ASP A 449 1.24 -29.18 -8.62
CA ASP A 449 0.65 -27.88 -8.26
C ASP A 449 1.32 -27.36 -6.99
N GLU A 450 2.33 -26.49 -7.15
CA GLU A 450 3.10 -25.93 -6.03
C GLU A 450 2.32 -24.88 -5.23
N GLU A 451 1.18 -24.42 -5.72
CA GLU A 451 0.30 -23.44 -5.06
C GLU A 451 -0.75 -24.10 -4.17
N ALA A 452 -1.06 -25.38 -4.39
CA ALA A 452 -2.01 -26.10 -3.56
C ALA A 452 -1.55 -26.23 -2.10
N ASP A 453 -2.50 -26.19 -1.16
CA ASP A 453 -2.25 -26.27 0.27
C ASP A 453 -1.52 -27.57 0.68
N MET A 454 -0.65 -27.45 1.66
CA MET A 454 -0.07 -28.60 2.37
C MET A 454 -1.07 -29.16 3.38
N MET A 455 -0.96 -30.48 3.67
CA MET A 455 -1.75 -31.07 4.77
C MET A 455 -1.28 -30.47 6.12
N ASP A 456 -2.23 -29.89 6.86
CA ASP A 456 -2.01 -29.39 8.23
C ASP A 456 -2.86 -30.24 9.21
N GLU A 457 -2.28 -31.35 9.68
CA GLU A 457 -2.93 -32.28 10.59
C GLU A 457 -3.24 -31.62 11.96
N ASP A 458 -2.37 -30.71 12.41
CA ASP A 458 -2.57 -29.98 13.67
C ASP A 458 -3.76 -29.02 13.58
N PHE A 459 -3.99 -28.40 12.41
CA PHE A 459 -5.18 -27.58 12.21
C PHE A 459 -6.46 -28.42 12.22
N VAL A 460 -6.46 -29.59 11.56
CA VAL A 460 -7.61 -30.51 11.61
C VAL A 460 -7.87 -30.94 13.05
N MET A 461 -6.84 -31.33 13.79
CA MET A 461 -6.95 -31.65 15.21
C MET A 461 -7.49 -30.47 16.04
N ALA A 462 -7.09 -29.25 15.75
CA ALA A 462 -7.65 -28.07 16.41
C ALA A 462 -9.16 -27.96 16.16
N LEU A 463 -9.64 -28.19 14.93
CA LEU A 463 -11.08 -28.20 14.63
C LEU A 463 -11.83 -29.29 15.36
N GLU A 464 -11.23 -30.45 15.67
CA GLU A 464 -11.81 -31.53 16.43
C GLU A 464 -12.11 -31.15 17.89
N TYR A 465 -11.38 -30.13 18.45
CA TYR A 465 -11.74 -29.54 19.75
C TYR A 465 -12.99 -28.65 19.69
N GLY A 466 -13.45 -28.32 18.49
CA GLY A 466 -14.69 -27.56 18.26
C GLY A 466 -14.41 -26.09 17.93
N MET A 467 -14.65 -25.69 16.68
CA MET A 467 -14.70 -24.30 16.27
C MET A 467 -16.14 -23.82 16.17
N PRO A 468 -16.54 -22.73 16.84
CA PRO A 468 -17.90 -22.19 16.70
C PRO A 468 -18.20 -21.76 15.26
N PRO A 469 -19.48 -21.56 14.88
CA PRO A 469 -19.79 -20.84 13.64
C PRO A 469 -19.04 -19.52 13.60
N THR A 470 -18.26 -19.29 12.54
CA THR A 470 -17.31 -18.18 12.44
C THR A 470 -17.37 -17.54 11.05
N GLY A 471 -17.35 -16.24 10.97
CA GLY A 471 -17.06 -15.50 9.74
C GLY A 471 -15.61 -15.07 9.72
N GLY A 472 -14.95 -15.23 8.59
CA GLY A 472 -13.59 -14.75 8.35
C GLY A 472 -13.51 -13.85 7.12
N LEU A 473 -12.64 -12.86 7.16
CA LEU A 473 -12.43 -11.88 6.11
C LEU A 473 -10.95 -11.56 5.99
N GLY A 474 -10.43 -11.66 4.77
CA GLY A 474 -9.10 -11.17 4.38
C GLY A 474 -9.20 -10.08 3.31
N PHE A 475 -8.42 -9.00 3.43
CA PHE A 475 -8.35 -7.96 2.41
C PHE A 475 -6.97 -7.29 2.34
N GLY A 476 -6.65 -6.82 1.12
CA GLY A 476 -5.34 -6.21 0.84
C GLY A 476 -5.28 -4.74 1.26
N ILE A 477 -4.47 -4.41 2.27
CA ILE A 477 -4.23 -3.03 2.71
C ILE A 477 -3.65 -2.18 1.57
N ASP A 478 -2.76 -2.76 0.77
CA ASP A 478 -2.10 -2.03 -0.33
C ASP A 478 -3.10 -1.70 -1.44
N ARG A 479 -4.00 -2.62 -1.83
CA ARG A 479 -5.08 -2.35 -2.81
C ARG A 479 -6.07 -1.29 -2.31
N CYS A 480 -6.48 -1.37 -1.04
CA CYS A 480 -7.33 -0.34 -0.43
C CYS A 480 -6.64 1.02 -0.42
N ALA A 481 -5.35 1.07 -0.11
CA ALA A 481 -4.57 2.30 -0.17
C ALA A 481 -4.44 2.84 -1.61
N MET A 482 -4.23 1.98 -2.63
CA MET A 482 -4.22 2.39 -4.04
C MET A 482 -5.53 3.08 -4.41
N MET A 483 -6.67 2.50 -4.07
CA MET A 483 -7.99 3.08 -4.32
C MET A 483 -8.16 4.43 -3.62
N LEU A 484 -7.87 4.52 -2.32
CA LEU A 484 -8.00 5.77 -1.55
C LEU A 484 -7.04 6.86 -2.03
N CYS A 485 -5.88 6.50 -2.58
CA CYS A 485 -4.91 7.44 -3.16
C CYS A 485 -5.20 7.80 -4.61
N GLY A 486 -6.03 7.02 -5.32
CA GLY A 486 -6.28 7.16 -6.74
C GLY A 486 -5.07 6.78 -7.61
N THR A 487 -4.26 5.81 -7.16
CA THR A 487 -3.06 5.35 -7.90
C THR A 487 -3.31 4.04 -8.62
N ASP A 488 -2.60 3.82 -9.73
CA ASP A 488 -2.72 2.64 -10.58
C ASP A 488 -1.66 1.57 -10.32
N SER A 489 -0.74 1.83 -9.39
CA SER A 489 0.37 0.90 -9.10
C SER A 489 0.57 0.70 -7.60
N ILE A 490 0.67 -0.57 -7.20
CA ILE A 490 0.99 -0.99 -5.83
C ILE A 490 2.32 -0.38 -5.34
N ARG A 491 3.26 -0.10 -6.26
CA ARG A 491 4.55 0.52 -5.96
C ARG A 491 4.42 1.98 -5.50
N ASP A 492 3.30 2.64 -5.77
CA ASP A 492 3.03 4.01 -5.32
C ASP A 492 2.57 4.06 -3.85
N VAL A 493 2.14 2.93 -3.28
CA VAL A 493 1.71 2.81 -1.88
C VAL A 493 2.63 1.93 -1.02
N ILE A 494 3.66 1.32 -1.61
CA ILE A 494 4.75 0.64 -0.90
C ILE A 494 5.98 1.55 -0.90
N LEU A 495 6.52 1.87 0.28
CA LEU A 495 7.67 2.77 0.42
C LEU A 495 8.89 2.28 -0.37
N PHE A 496 9.25 1.02 -0.21
CA PHE A 496 10.36 0.39 -0.90
C PHE A 496 9.87 -0.91 -1.58
N PRO A 497 9.26 -0.79 -2.77
CA PRO A 497 8.80 -1.97 -3.51
C PRO A 497 9.98 -2.81 -3.98
N THR A 498 9.76 -4.11 -4.13
CA THR A 498 10.75 -5.00 -4.74
C THR A 498 10.98 -4.58 -6.20
N MET A 499 12.24 -4.40 -6.57
CA MET A 499 12.65 -3.99 -7.91
C MET A 499 13.63 -5.01 -8.49
N LYS A 500 13.56 -5.25 -9.80
CA LYS A 500 14.61 -6.05 -10.47
C LYS A 500 15.97 -5.37 -10.26
N PRO A 501 17.04 -6.15 -10.01
CA PRO A 501 18.40 -5.59 -10.03
C PRO A 501 18.65 -4.83 -11.33
N LEU A 502 19.43 -3.75 -11.26
CA LEU A 502 19.95 -3.11 -12.46
C LEU A 502 21.03 -4.04 -13.01
N ASP A 503 20.98 -4.31 -14.30
CA ASP A 503 22.09 -4.97 -14.99
C ASP A 503 23.34 -4.11 -14.82
N ASN A 504 24.38 -4.65 -14.19
CA ASN A 504 25.67 -3.98 -13.94
C ASN A 504 26.47 -3.87 -15.23
#